data_54f27b070e188494258e295a6bd71b5f
#
_entry.id   54f27b070e188494258e295a6bd71b5f
#
_cell.length_a   1.000
_cell.length_b   1.000
_cell.length_c   1.000
_cell.angle_alpha   90.00
_cell.angle_beta   90.00
_cell.angle_gamma   90.00
#
_symmetry.space_group_name_H-M   'P 1'
#
loop_
_entity.id
_entity.type
_entity.pdbx_description
1 polymer ?
#
loop_
_entity_poly.entity_id
_entity_poly.type
_entity_poly.pdbx_seq_one_letter_code
_entity_poly.pdbx_strand_id
1 'polypeptide(L)'
;EGQASYYNFSTPVTSDITLVAVWRTTQICTITFNLNGGYGDFPDITINRLEKIEEPSAKPAKAGNHFKYWALSTDLTKEYNWNNLVSENITLIAVWENFNRVVSFNSNGGTAAPGTIILNVGDCVSDFEKMLNENQPERTGYTFEFWATSPTSNVAYNLDLPVTNNLTLYAIWRINTYTVSFNLDGGSGSFPNKTINYGSTVSKPAATPTKDGFTFKYWALSGQTTEYNFSTPVTSDITLVAIWEQDSCVAEGTLITLADGSQVPVENLTGGEMLLVWNLYTGSFDIAPILVIDSDALKQYEVIKLTFSDGTTVDVISEHGFFDVDLNKYVYLDKYAEEYIGHRFLKQNENGMVQVTLVDVAITLENVAAYSPVTYGHLCYYVNGMLSIPGGINGLFNIFEVDAETMKFDAEAMEADVEMYGLYTYEELNSLVPMQEIMFDAVNGQYLKVAIGKGIITIEQISELVERYGRLFEQVAV
;
A
#
# COMPACT_ATOMS: atom_id res chain seq x y z
N GLU A 1 59.17 22.67 94.22
CA GLU A 1 58.24 22.15 93.24
C GLU A 1 57.03 21.73 94.03
N GLY A 2 56.17 22.69 94.42
CA GLY A 2 55.06 22.47 95.30
C GLY A 2 53.74 22.38 94.55
N GLN A 3 52.90 21.39 94.88
CA GLN A 3 51.51 21.35 94.50
C GLN A 3 50.88 22.70 94.91
N ALA A 4 50.40 23.46 93.91
CA ALA A 4 49.64 24.67 94.20
C ALA A 4 48.28 24.28 94.76
N SER A 5 48.17 24.27 96.11
CA SER A 5 46.89 24.17 96.79
C SER A 5 46.27 25.56 96.87
N TYR A 6 44.95 25.67 96.65
CA TYR A 6 44.27 26.95 96.82
C TYR A 6 44.33 27.38 98.29
N TYR A 7 44.69 28.63 98.52
CA TYR A 7 44.68 29.22 99.82
C TYR A 7 43.24 29.31 100.30
N ASN A 8 42.99 28.78 101.49
CA ASN A 8 41.67 28.93 102.12
C ASN A 8 41.63 30.25 102.91
N PHE A 9 40.87 31.22 102.40
CA PHE A 9 40.75 32.55 102.98
C PHE A 9 40.07 32.54 104.36
N SER A 10 39.49 31.46 104.83
CA SER A 10 38.97 31.29 106.20
C SER A 10 40.06 30.86 107.17
N THR A 11 41.28 30.58 106.75
CA THR A 11 42.41 30.24 107.63
C THR A 11 42.98 31.52 108.29
N PRO A 12 43.06 31.58 109.66
CA PRO A 12 43.69 32.76 110.35
C PRO A 12 45.15 32.96 109.88
N VAL A 13 45.49 34.18 109.52
CA VAL A 13 46.86 34.57 109.17
C VAL A 13 47.60 34.81 110.43
N THR A 14 48.57 33.95 110.82
CA THR A 14 49.39 34.00 112.01
C THR A 14 50.83 34.47 111.78
N SER A 15 51.19 34.71 110.49
CA SER A 15 52.48 35.25 110.02
C SER A 15 52.31 35.89 108.66
N ASP A 16 53.32 36.63 108.22
CA ASP A 16 53.29 37.22 106.84
C ASP A 16 53.22 36.11 105.85
N ILE A 17 52.25 36.21 104.91
CA ILE A 17 52.08 35.26 103.87
C ILE A 17 52.09 36.00 102.52
N THR A 18 52.62 35.38 101.46
CA THR A 18 52.54 35.83 100.09
C THR A 18 51.63 34.89 99.29
N LEU A 19 50.54 35.44 98.83
CA LEU A 19 49.69 34.70 97.92
C LEU A 19 50.13 34.91 96.51
N VAL A 20 50.30 33.81 95.70
CA VAL A 20 50.68 33.83 94.33
C VAL A 20 49.47 33.44 93.47
N ALA A 21 49.11 34.31 92.55
CA ALA A 21 48.07 33.98 91.64
C ALA A 21 48.52 32.86 90.69
N VAL A 22 47.76 31.81 90.59
CA VAL A 22 48.00 30.69 89.66
C VAL A 22 47.05 30.87 88.45
N TRP A 23 47.70 31.10 87.35
CA TRP A 23 47.01 31.29 86.06
C TRP A 23 46.90 29.96 85.38
N ARG A 24 45.72 29.62 84.83
CA ARG A 24 45.52 28.59 83.86
C ARG A 24 45.59 29.21 82.43
N THR A 25 46.43 28.69 81.59
CA THR A 25 46.31 28.95 80.14
C THR A 25 45.04 28.31 79.66
N THR A 26 44.04 29.07 79.29
CA THR A 26 42.91 28.59 78.53
C THR A 26 43.38 28.18 77.14
N GLN A 27 43.44 26.83 76.89
CA GLN A 27 43.64 26.35 75.53
C GLN A 27 42.33 26.65 74.76
N ILE A 28 42.46 27.37 73.64
CA ILE A 28 41.38 27.64 72.71
C ILE A 28 41.39 26.62 71.58
N CYS A 29 40.22 26.22 71.12
CA CYS A 29 40.01 25.35 69.92
C CYS A 29 39.28 26.14 68.87
N THR A 30 39.71 25.97 67.63
CA THR A 30 39.11 26.56 66.42
C THR A 30 38.29 25.49 65.67
N ILE A 31 37.08 25.85 65.35
CA ILE A 31 36.17 25.03 64.51
C ILE A 31 36.09 25.73 63.16
N THR A 32 36.54 25.06 62.13
CA THR A 32 36.48 25.50 60.74
C THR A 32 35.38 24.80 59.97
N PHE A 33 34.57 25.54 59.23
CA PHE A 33 33.54 24.97 58.38
C PHE A 33 34.01 24.90 56.92
N ASN A 34 34.09 23.69 56.36
CA ASN A 34 34.38 23.46 54.98
C ASN A 34 33.05 23.12 54.25
N LEU A 35 32.66 23.98 53.34
CA LEU A 35 31.39 23.84 52.61
C LEU A 35 31.39 22.77 51.52
N ASN A 36 32.52 22.15 51.27
CA ASN A 36 32.69 21.02 50.33
C ASN A 36 32.05 21.34 48.96
N GLY A 37 32.42 22.50 48.39
CA GLY A 37 31.90 23.00 47.12
C GLY A 37 30.53 23.67 47.19
N GLY A 38 29.96 23.84 48.38
CA GLY A 38 28.79 24.68 48.65
C GLY A 38 29.13 26.16 48.86
N TYR A 39 28.13 26.96 49.12
CA TYR A 39 28.23 28.38 49.43
C TYR A 39 27.36 28.72 50.65
N GLY A 40 27.73 29.80 51.31
CA GLY A 40 27.12 30.29 52.55
C GLY A 40 28.19 31.02 53.40
N ASP A 41 27.74 31.75 54.45
CA ASP A 41 28.65 32.43 55.39
C ASP A 41 28.73 31.60 56.70
N PHE A 42 29.87 30.95 56.88
CA PHE A 42 30.17 30.08 58.03
C PHE A 42 31.57 30.42 58.54
N PRO A 43 31.72 31.50 59.29
CA PRO A 43 33.02 31.90 59.87
C PRO A 43 33.52 30.88 60.90
N ASP A 44 34.84 30.84 61.06
CA ASP A 44 35.48 30.03 62.09
C ASP A 44 34.93 30.41 63.50
N ILE A 45 34.68 29.42 64.31
CA ILE A 45 34.28 29.61 65.72
C ILE A 45 35.46 29.30 66.61
N THR A 46 35.76 30.19 67.57
CA THR A 46 36.83 29.96 68.55
C THR A 46 36.16 29.80 69.95
N ILE A 47 36.45 28.71 70.66
CA ILE A 47 35.91 28.37 71.94
C ILE A 47 37.04 27.90 72.86
N ASN A 48 36.78 27.90 74.17
CA ASN A 48 37.70 27.29 75.16
C ASN A 48 37.64 25.74 74.99
N ARG A 49 38.79 25.14 75.21
CA ARG A 49 38.89 23.66 75.19
C ARG A 49 37.88 23.03 76.13
N LEU A 50 37.16 21.96 75.72
CA LEU A 50 36.13 21.21 76.42
C LEU A 50 34.81 22.01 76.57
N GLU A 51 34.59 23.04 75.76
CA GLU A 51 33.25 23.62 75.55
C GLU A 51 32.54 22.96 74.40
N LYS A 52 31.24 23.15 74.30
CA LYS A 52 30.38 22.72 73.20
C LYS A 52 30.17 23.87 72.23
N ILE A 53 29.87 23.53 71.01
CA ILE A 53 29.39 24.47 69.98
C ILE A 53 27.91 24.17 69.69
N GLU A 54 27.19 25.18 69.32
CA GLU A 54 25.83 25.03 68.84
C GLU A 54 25.83 24.78 67.33
N GLU A 55 24.85 24.01 66.86
CA GLU A 55 24.68 23.85 65.43
C GLU A 55 24.33 25.19 64.78
N PRO A 56 25.02 25.56 63.69
CA PRO A 56 24.67 26.78 62.94
C PRO A 56 23.22 26.75 62.51
N SER A 57 22.45 27.80 62.83
CA SER A 57 21.04 27.91 62.43
C SER A 57 20.88 28.05 60.94
N ALA A 58 21.88 28.67 60.26
CA ALA A 58 21.91 28.70 58.79
C ALA A 58 22.40 27.35 58.23
N LYS A 59 21.84 26.97 57.09
CA LYS A 59 22.27 25.79 56.31
C LYS A 59 23.05 26.25 55.08
N PRO A 60 24.17 25.59 54.73
CA PRO A 60 24.86 25.91 53.48
C PRO A 60 24.01 25.44 52.29
N ALA A 61 24.26 26.02 51.09
CA ALA A 61 23.60 25.64 49.84
C ALA A 61 24.62 25.16 48.84
N LYS A 62 24.19 24.22 47.94
CA LYS A 62 24.98 23.73 46.80
C LYS A 62 24.04 23.39 45.69
N ALA A 63 24.32 23.89 44.48
CA ALA A 63 23.50 23.60 43.31
C ALA A 63 23.36 22.09 43.08
N GLY A 64 22.12 21.58 42.84
CA GLY A 64 21.84 20.17 42.60
C GLY A 64 21.96 19.23 43.78
N ASN A 65 22.20 19.78 45.01
CA ASN A 65 22.38 18.95 46.19
C ASN A 65 21.57 19.49 47.38
N HIS A 66 21.18 18.59 48.26
CA HIS A 66 20.58 18.92 49.54
C HIS A 66 21.60 18.78 50.64
N PHE A 67 21.68 19.80 51.54
CA PHE A 67 22.53 19.69 52.70
C PHE A 67 21.99 18.61 53.63
N LYS A 68 22.83 17.62 53.97
CA LYS A 68 22.46 16.48 54.78
C LYS A 68 22.80 16.75 56.26
N TYR A 69 24.05 16.97 56.51
CA TYR A 69 24.57 17.29 57.84
C TYR A 69 25.99 17.80 57.80
N TRP A 70 26.50 18.27 58.93
CA TRP A 70 27.92 18.52 59.17
C TRP A 70 28.59 17.27 59.70
N ALA A 71 29.75 16.92 59.21
CA ALA A 71 30.55 15.79 59.68
C ALA A 71 31.99 16.20 60.01
N LEU A 72 32.66 15.48 60.91
CA LEU A 72 34.08 15.65 61.10
C LEU A 72 34.86 15.31 59.83
N SER A 73 35.95 16.06 59.56
CA SER A 73 36.81 15.81 58.42
C SER A 73 37.42 14.40 58.42
N THR A 74 37.47 13.74 59.58
CA THR A 74 37.98 12.38 59.77
C THR A 74 36.98 11.26 59.52
N ASP A 75 35.64 11.58 59.51
CA ASP A 75 34.60 10.59 59.25
C ASP A 75 33.37 11.30 58.66
N LEU A 76 33.29 11.32 57.33
CA LEU A 76 32.18 11.94 56.58
C LEU A 76 30.91 11.10 56.59
N THR A 77 30.94 9.88 57.15
CA THR A 77 29.78 8.96 57.14
C THR A 77 28.83 9.20 58.32
N LYS A 78 29.27 9.99 59.29
CA LYS A 78 28.51 10.28 60.51
C LYS A 78 28.25 11.76 60.71
N GLU A 79 27.04 12.08 61.08
CA GLU A 79 26.68 13.43 61.50
C GLU A 79 27.45 13.83 62.77
N TYR A 80 27.93 15.07 62.80
CA TYR A 80 28.59 15.61 63.97
C TYR A 80 27.61 15.74 65.13
N ASN A 81 28.00 15.20 66.31
CA ASN A 81 27.20 15.30 67.54
C ASN A 81 27.52 16.62 68.26
N TRP A 82 26.63 17.59 68.20
CA TRP A 82 26.77 18.90 68.76
C TRP A 82 26.83 18.90 70.34
N ASN A 83 26.56 17.75 70.95
CA ASN A 83 26.77 17.57 72.41
C ASN A 83 28.21 17.22 72.83
N ASN A 84 29.09 16.97 71.82
CA ASN A 84 30.46 16.64 72.09
C ASN A 84 31.23 17.85 72.61
N LEU A 85 32.13 17.62 73.62
CA LEU A 85 33.10 18.60 74.09
C LEU A 85 34.27 18.68 73.07
N VAL A 86 34.61 19.86 72.59
CA VAL A 86 35.70 20.06 71.64
C VAL A 86 37.04 20.12 72.40
N SER A 87 37.93 19.18 72.21
CA SER A 87 39.20 19.04 72.88
C SER A 87 40.41 19.47 72.03
N GLU A 88 40.22 19.69 70.70
CA GLU A 88 41.27 20.11 69.76
C GLU A 88 40.59 20.88 68.60
N ASN A 89 41.44 21.45 67.71
CA ASN A 89 40.88 22.08 66.48
C ASN A 89 40.20 21.04 65.64
N ILE A 90 39.00 21.34 65.14
CA ILE A 90 38.22 20.45 64.26
C ILE A 90 37.82 21.19 62.99
N THR A 91 37.68 20.40 61.91
CA THR A 91 37.08 20.87 60.67
C THR A 91 35.76 20.10 60.48
N LEU A 92 34.66 20.80 60.36
CA LEU A 92 33.36 20.27 60.01
C LEU A 92 33.16 20.46 58.51
N ILE A 93 32.86 19.35 57.81
CA ILE A 93 32.63 19.30 56.37
C ILE A 93 31.16 19.13 56.10
N ALA A 94 30.58 19.93 55.20
CA ALA A 94 29.21 19.78 54.71
C ALA A 94 29.10 18.49 53.89
N VAL A 95 28.17 17.61 54.31
CA VAL A 95 27.80 16.41 53.58
C VAL A 95 26.53 16.67 52.78
N TRP A 96 26.60 16.32 51.50
CA TRP A 96 25.57 16.60 50.52
C TRP A 96 24.87 15.32 50.07
N GLU A 97 23.57 15.39 49.73
CA GLU A 97 22.78 14.35 49.11
C GLU A 97 22.30 14.85 47.72
N ASN A 98 22.54 14.06 46.68
CA ASN A 98 22.09 14.39 45.34
C ASN A 98 20.58 14.17 45.20
N PHE A 99 19.86 15.14 44.64
CA PHE A 99 18.50 14.93 44.20
C PHE A 99 18.49 14.35 42.80
N ASN A 100 18.31 13.04 42.71
CA ASN A 100 18.08 12.38 41.42
C ASN A 100 16.63 12.60 40.99
N ARG A 101 16.43 12.96 39.73
CA ARG A 101 15.13 12.97 39.09
C ARG A 101 15.10 11.84 38.04
N VAL A 102 13.97 11.16 37.95
CA VAL A 102 13.76 10.05 37.05
C VAL A 102 12.95 10.56 35.87
N VAL A 103 13.48 10.45 34.66
CA VAL A 103 12.74 10.68 33.45
C VAL A 103 12.52 9.34 32.77
N SER A 104 11.28 8.95 32.63
CA SER A 104 10.85 7.73 31.95
C SER A 104 10.26 8.08 30.58
N PHE A 105 10.42 7.16 29.62
CA PHE A 105 9.90 7.32 28.27
C PHE A 105 8.82 6.27 28.00
N ASN A 106 7.72 6.70 27.42
CA ASN A 106 6.63 5.83 27.00
C ASN A 106 6.47 5.94 25.49
N SER A 107 6.61 4.82 24.80
CA SER A 107 6.50 4.79 23.31
C SER A 107 5.10 5.09 22.78
N ASN A 108 4.07 5.15 23.65
CA ASN A 108 2.70 5.51 23.30
C ASN A 108 2.17 4.71 22.08
N GLY A 109 2.32 3.40 22.14
CA GLY A 109 1.89 2.47 21.08
C GLY A 109 2.93 2.17 20.01
N GLY A 110 4.16 2.68 20.16
CA GLY A 110 5.30 2.28 19.35
C GLY A 110 6.07 1.09 19.92
N THR A 111 7.24 0.79 19.34
CA THR A 111 8.22 -0.18 19.84
C THR A 111 8.88 0.29 21.14
N ALA A 112 9.98 -0.35 21.53
CA ALA A 112 10.71 0.02 22.75
C ALA A 112 11.07 1.53 22.77
N ALA A 113 10.74 2.20 23.87
CA ALA A 113 11.16 3.56 24.14
C ALA A 113 12.60 3.59 24.65
N PRO A 114 13.27 4.76 24.65
CA PRO A 114 14.56 4.95 25.34
C PRO A 114 14.51 4.48 26.78
N GLY A 115 15.64 4.01 27.30
CA GLY A 115 15.77 3.66 28.71
C GLY A 115 15.54 4.85 29.62
N THR A 116 15.12 4.58 30.87
CA THR A 116 14.97 5.60 31.91
C THR A 116 16.30 6.29 32.18
N ILE A 117 16.29 7.62 32.25
CA ILE A 117 17.45 8.42 32.65
C ILE A 117 17.29 8.96 34.07
N ILE A 118 18.41 9.05 34.79
CA ILE A 118 18.51 9.61 36.12
C ILE A 118 19.32 10.91 36.03
N LEU A 119 18.69 11.99 36.41
CA LEU A 119 19.23 13.34 36.29
C LEU A 119 19.45 13.93 37.69
N ASN A 120 20.46 14.77 37.89
CA ASN A 120 20.51 15.64 39.03
C ASN A 120 19.49 16.78 38.89
N VAL A 121 19.09 17.38 39.98
CA VAL A 121 18.23 18.56 39.93
C VAL A 121 18.95 19.69 39.15
N GLY A 122 18.30 20.13 38.07
CA GLY A 122 18.82 21.18 37.20
C GLY A 122 19.44 20.70 35.90
N ASP A 123 19.72 19.40 35.77
CA ASP A 123 20.14 18.83 34.49
C ASP A 123 18.95 18.81 33.51
N CYS A 124 19.25 18.77 32.20
CA CYS A 124 18.27 18.79 31.13
C CYS A 124 18.20 17.43 30.44
N VAL A 125 17.06 17.12 29.83
CA VAL A 125 16.90 15.89 29.04
C VAL A 125 17.75 15.92 27.77
N SER A 126 17.98 17.11 27.20
CA SER A 126 18.86 17.33 26.03
C SER A 126 20.31 16.90 26.27
N ASP A 127 20.81 16.84 27.52
CA ASP A 127 22.14 16.31 27.81
C ASP A 127 22.30 14.84 27.40
N PHE A 128 21.19 14.15 27.09
CA PHE A 128 21.12 12.76 26.65
C PHE A 128 20.68 12.63 25.19
N GLU A 129 20.77 13.68 24.39
CA GLU A 129 20.30 13.73 22.99
C GLU A 129 20.82 12.55 22.14
N LYS A 130 22.09 12.18 22.30
CA LYS A 130 22.66 11.04 21.60
C LYS A 130 21.90 9.73 21.89
N MET A 131 21.62 9.46 23.16
CA MET A 131 20.88 8.26 23.57
C MET A 131 19.45 8.29 23.06
N LEU A 132 18.79 9.46 23.08
CA LEU A 132 17.44 9.63 22.55
C LEU A 132 17.39 9.38 21.04
N ASN A 133 18.37 9.88 20.29
CA ASN A 133 18.44 9.69 18.82
C ASN A 133 18.78 8.25 18.43
N GLU A 134 19.62 7.56 19.19
CA GLU A 134 19.98 6.17 18.95
C GLU A 134 18.85 5.16 19.35
N ASN A 135 17.90 5.60 20.17
CA ASN A 135 16.81 4.75 20.70
C ASN A 135 15.44 5.37 20.44
N GLN A 136 15.25 6.00 19.27
CA GLN A 136 13.92 6.50 18.90
C GLN A 136 12.93 5.35 18.77
N PRO A 137 11.73 5.45 19.33
CA PRO A 137 10.71 4.44 19.15
C PRO A 137 10.20 4.46 17.69
N GLU A 138 9.78 3.30 17.20
CA GLU A 138 9.16 3.14 15.88
C GLU A 138 7.70 2.73 16.04
N ARG A 139 6.87 3.14 15.10
CA ARG A 139 5.47 2.72 15.01
C ARG A 139 5.08 2.57 13.55
N THR A 140 4.69 1.34 13.17
CA THR A 140 4.29 1.04 11.79
C THR A 140 3.18 1.96 11.32
N GLY A 141 3.38 2.63 10.19
CA GLY A 141 2.43 3.57 9.62
C GLY A 141 2.38 4.94 10.28
N TYR A 142 3.32 5.24 11.16
CA TYR A 142 3.41 6.54 11.82
C TYR A 142 4.84 7.07 11.78
N THR A 143 4.96 8.38 11.84
CA THR A 143 6.22 9.10 12.00
C THR A 143 6.29 9.67 13.41
N PHE A 144 7.39 9.43 14.12
CA PHE A 144 7.65 10.07 15.40
C PHE A 144 7.82 11.59 15.20
N GLU A 145 7.13 12.38 16.01
CA GLU A 145 7.23 13.84 15.94
C GLU A 145 8.04 14.44 17.09
N PHE A 146 7.66 14.13 18.31
CA PHE A 146 8.34 14.68 19.50
C PHE A 146 7.94 13.92 20.77
N TRP A 147 8.63 14.25 21.86
CA TRP A 147 8.28 13.85 23.20
C TRP A 147 7.40 14.89 23.88
N ALA A 148 6.37 14.46 24.64
CA ALA A 148 5.46 15.34 25.36
C ALA A 148 5.12 14.79 26.75
N THR A 149 4.61 15.64 27.64
CA THR A 149 4.23 15.26 29.00
C THR A 149 2.89 14.52 29.12
N SER A 150 2.16 14.40 28.02
CA SER A 150 0.88 13.69 27.94
C SER A 150 0.79 12.91 26.63
N PRO A 151 0.15 11.73 26.60
CA PRO A 151 0.04 10.89 25.41
C PRO A 151 -0.78 11.49 24.26
N THR A 152 -1.53 12.55 24.52
CA THR A 152 -2.40 13.25 23.55
C THR A 152 -2.02 14.71 23.34
N SER A 153 -0.85 15.13 23.84
CA SER A 153 -0.40 16.52 23.72
C SER A 153 -0.09 16.85 22.25
N ASN A 154 -0.41 18.05 21.85
CA ASN A 154 0.02 18.66 20.58
C ASN A 154 1.19 19.64 20.77
N VAL A 155 1.79 19.67 21.95
CA VAL A 155 2.92 20.55 22.31
C VAL A 155 4.11 19.70 22.72
N ALA A 156 5.24 19.91 22.06
CA ALA A 156 6.50 19.26 22.39
C ALA A 156 6.98 19.68 23.78
N TYR A 157 7.53 18.74 24.54
CA TYR A 157 8.29 19.07 25.74
C TYR A 157 9.64 19.69 25.33
N ASN A 158 9.97 20.84 25.93
CA ASN A 158 11.28 21.45 25.71
C ASN A 158 12.34 20.67 26.52
N LEU A 159 13.18 19.91 25.82
CA LEU A 159 14.21 19.05 26.43
C LEU A 159 15.33 19.85 27.11
N ASP A 160 15.48 21.14 26.84
CA ASP A 160 16.45 22.04 27.45
C ASP A 160 15.98 22.65 28.78
N LEU A 161 14.77 22.35 29.20
CA LEU A 161 14.29 22.80 30.49
C LEU A 161 14.89 21.95 31.62
N PRO A 162 15.37 22.61 32.71
CA PRO A 162 15.84 21.91 33.91
C PRO A 162 14.75 21.00 34.51
N VAL A 163 15.09 19.75 34.73
CA VAL A 163 14.17 18.78 35.31
C VAL A 163 14.13 18.98 36.85
N THR A 164 12.98 19.42 37.34
CA THR A 164 12.77 19.69 38.77
C THR A 164 12.00 18.60 39.51
N ASN A 165 11.28 17.73 38.79
CA ASN A 165 10.49 16.62 39.29
C ASN A 165 10.65 15.38 38.44
N ASN A 166 10.24 14.22 38.96
CA ASN A 166 10.14 13.02 38.12
C ASN A 166 9.16 13.27 36.98
N LEU A 167 9.49 12.77 35.79
CA LEU A 167 8.81 13.07 34.55
C LEU A 167 8.60 11.80 33.73
N THR A 168 7.45 11.68 33.08
CA THR A 168 7.22 10.70 32.02
C THR A 168 6.98 11.44 30.69
N LEU A 169 7.76 11.12 29.69
CA LEU A 169 7.62 11.66 28.35
C LEU A 169 7.00 10.60 27.43
N TYR A 170 5.98 11.00 26.71
CA TYR A 170 5.22 10.16 25.78
C TYR A 170 5.60 10.51 24.36
N ALA A 171 5.86 9.49 23.54
CA ALA A 171 6.06 9.69 22.11
C ALA A 171 4.77 10.20 21.46
N ILE A 172 4.87 11.24 20.66
CA ILE A 172 3.77 11.75 19.84
C ILE A 172 4.00 11.35 18.40
N TRP A 173 2.94 10.87 17.77
CA TRP A 173 2.95 10.24 16.47
C TRP A 173 2.07 10.98 15.49
N ARG A 174 2.58 11.18 14.28
CA ARG A 174 1.79 11.59 13.11
C ARG A 174 1.53 10.37 12.24
N ILE A 175 0.26 10.12 11.91
CA ILE A 175 -0.07 9.05 10.96
C ILE A 175 0.48 9.40 9.57
N ASN A 176 1.08 8.41 8.92
CA ASN A 176 1.57 8.57 7.55
C ASN A 176 0.40 8.60 6.58
N THR A 177 0.54 9.38 5.53
CA THR A 177 -0.45 9.46 4.46
C THR A 177 0.18 9.01 3.16
N TYR A 178 -0.63 8.38 2.31
CA TYR A 178 -0.23 7.88 1.00
C TYR A 178 -1.16 8.39 -0.07
N THR A 179 -0.62 8.50 -1.27
CA THR A 179 -1.36 8.97 -2.44
C THR A 179 -1.89 7.78 -3.23
N VAL A 180 -3.18 7.81 -3.54
CA VAL A 180 -3.81 6.93 -4.53
C VAL A 180 -4.05 7.74 -5.78
N SER A 181 -3.35 7.39 -6.86
CA SER A 181 -3.45 8.02 -8.19
C SER A 181 -4.31 7.17 -9.10
N PHE A 182 -4.94 7.80 -10.09
CA PHE A 182 -5.74 7.14 -11.12
C PHE A 182 -5.13 7.42 -12.48
N ASN A 183 -4.72 6.36 -13.19
CA ASN A 183 -4.27 6.42 -14.57
C ASN A 183 -5.40 5.91 -15.46
N LEU A 184 -5.87 6.73 -16.37
CA LEU A 184 -6.99 6.42 -17.27
C LEU A 184 -6.58 5.56 -18.47
N ASP A 185 -5.30 5.29 -18.66
CA ASP A 185 -4.78 4.48 -19.77
C ASP A 185 -5.33 4.91 -21.14
N GLY A 186 -5.22 6.17 -21.45
CA GLY A 186 -5.75 6.79 -22.67
C GLY A 186 -7.24 7.16 -22.63
N GLY A 187 -7.94 6.85 -21.58
CA GLY A 187 -9.32 7.29 -21.36
C GLY A 187 -9.45 8.73 -20.89
N SER A 188 -10.68 9.19 -20.75
CA SER A 188 -11.10 10.54 -20.37
C SER A 188 -11.92 10.52 -19.08
N GLY A 189 -11.89 11.61 -18.33
CA GLY A 189 -12.63 11.79 -17.08
C GLY A 189 -11.82 12.54 -16.02
N SER A 190 -12.45 12.89 -14.91
CA SER A 190 -11.79 13.59 -13.80
C SER A 190 -11.68 12.68 -12.58
N PHE A 191 -10.48 12.21 -12.30
CA PHE A 191 -10.17 11.30 -11.19
C PHE A 191 -8.98 11.87 -10.40
N PRO A 192 -9.24 12.85 -9.51
CA PRO A 192 -8.17 13.46 -8.71
C PRO A 192 -7.55 12.46 -7.76
N ASN A 193 -6.25 12.63 -7.53
CA ASN A 193 -5.52 11.86 -6.53
C ASN A 193 -6.18 11.98 -5.16
N LYS A 194 -6.16 10.91 -4.39
CA LYS A 194 -6.69 10.86 -3.02
C LYS A 194 -5.55 10.64 -2.03
N THR A 195 -5.55 11.42 -0.95
CA THR A 195 -4.63 11.22 0.19
C THR A 195 -5.31 10.37 1.24
N ILE A 196 -4.72 9.24 1.57
CA ILE A 196 -5.28 8.22 2.45
C ILE A 196 -4.33 7.99 3.64
N ASN A 197 -4.87 7.96 4.85
CA ASN A 197 -4.10 7.59 6.04
C ASN A 197 -3.67 6.13 5.97
N TYR A 198 -2.49 5.82 6.45
CA TYR A 198 -1.99 4.45 6.59
C TYR A 198 -3.04 3.51 7.18
N GLY A 199 -3.25 2.37 6.52
CA GLY A 199 -4.19 1.35 6.98
C GLY A 199 -5.67 1.63 6.71
N SER A 200 -6.01 2.81 6.18
CA SER A 200 -7.37 3.13 5.73
C SER A 200 -7.57 2.69 4.28
N THR A 201 -8.83 2.55 3.87
CA THR A 201 -9.20 2.16 2.50
C THR A 201 -9.52 3.39 1.65
N VAL A 202 -9.39 3.24 0.33
CA VAL A 202 -9.83 4.25 -0.64
C VAL A 202 -11.22 3.92 -1.17
N SER A 203 -12.12 4.88 -1.24
CA SER A 203 -13.45 4.68 -1.83
C SER A 203 -13.36 4.51 -3.35
N LYS A 204 -14.07 3.51 -3.91
CA LYS A 204 -14.23 3.35 -5.35
C LYS A 204 -14.81 4.66 -5.94
N PRO A 205 -14.24 5.17 -7.05
CA PRO A 205 -14.84 6.32 -7.74
C PRO A 205 -16.29 6.03 -8.14
N ALA A 206 -17.17 7.02 -7.92
CA ALA A 206 -18.57 6.90 -8.34
C ALA A 206 -18.75 7.14 -9.85
N ALA A 207 -17.84 7.92 -10.46
CA ALA A 207 -17.80 8.15 -11.89
C ALA A 207 -17.07 7.01 -12.60
N THR A 208 -17.49 6.71 -13.82
CA THR A 208 -16.84 5.78 -14.74
C THR A 208 -16.02 6.59 -15.75
N PRO A 209 -14.76 6.27 -16.02
CA PRO A 209 -14.01 6.89 -17.10
C PRO A 209 -14.55 6.44 -18.46
N THR A 210 -14.27 7.20 -19.51
CA THR A 210 -14.67 6.90 -20.89
C THR A 210 -13.45 6.80 -21.80
N LYS A 211 -13.51 5.92 -22.81
CA LYS A 211 -12.49 5.78 -23.86
C LYS A 211 -13.21 5.35 -25.12
N ASP A 212 -12.98 6.06 -26.23
CA ASP A 212 -13.63 5.77 -27.50
C ASP A 212 -13.31 4.36 -27.98
N GLY A 213 -14.33 3.59 -28.35
CA GLY A 213 -14.19 2.20 -28.78
C GLY A 213 -13.86 1.20 -27.68
N PHE A 214 -14.00 1.61 -26.42
CA PHE A 214 -13.72 0.73 -25.28
C PHE A 214 -14.77 0.89 -24.17
N THR A 215 -15.10 -0.21 -23.53
CA THR A 215 -15.89 -0.25 -22.31
C THR A 215 -14.98 -0.34 -21.09
N PHE A 216 -15.24 0.50 -20.08
CA PHE A 216 -14.50 0.44 -18.82
C PHE A 216 -14.91 -0.80 -18.03
N LYS A 217 -13.95 -1.65 -17.69
CA LYS A 217 -14.19 -2.84 -16.86
C LYS A 217 -14.05 -2.53 -15.37
N TYR A 218 -12.85 -2.20 -14.94
CA TYR A 218 -12.55 -1.96 -13.53
C TYR A 218 -11.23 -1.20 -13.37
N TRP A 219 -10.91 -0.87 -12.14
CA TRP A 219 -9.61 -0.36 -11.75
C TRP A 219 -8.71 -1.51 -11.29
N ALA A 220 -7.51 -1.62 -11.82
CA ALA A 220 -6.47 -2.56 -11.38
C ALA A 220 -5.29 -1.82 -10.75
N LEU A 221 -4.53 -2.50 -9.91
CA LEU A 221 -3.25 -1.97 -9.44
C LEU A 221 -2.25 -1.94 -10.60
N SER A 222 -1.48 -0.87 -10.72
CA SER A 222 -0.49 -0.72 -11.79
C SER A 222 0.42 -1.96 -11.90
N GLY A 223 0.50 -2.52 -13.12
CA GLY A 223 1.21 -3.76 -13.41
C GLY A 223 0.45 -5.05 -13.09
N GLN A 224 -0.83 -4.95 -12.73
CA GLN A 224 -1.72 -6.09 -12.51
C GLN A 224 -2.94 -6.00 -13.44
N THR A 225 -3.55 -7.15 -13.73
CA THR A 225 -4.74 -7.28 -14.60
C THR A 225 -6.00 -7.62 -13.80
N THR A 226 -5.91 -7.86 -12.50
CA THR A 226 -7.05 -8.20 -11.63
C THR A 226 -7.70 -6.95 -11.03
N GLU A 227 -9.02 -6.99 -10.85
CA GLU A 227 -9.76 -5.88 -10.24
C GLU A 227 -9.22 -5.54 -8.85
N TYR A 228 -8.96 -4.26 -8.61
CA TYR A 228 -8.52 -3.77 -7.32
C TYR A 228 -9.63 -3.86 -6.28
N ASN A 229 -9.36 -4.55 -5.19
CA ASN A 229 -10.27 -4.60 -4.05
C ASN A 229 -10.19 -3.33 -3.22
N PHE A 230 -11.19 -2.46 -3.34
CA PHE A 230 -11.28 -1.19 -2.62
C PHE A 230 -11.44 -1.32 -1.09
N SER A 231 -11.59 -2.55 -0.57
CA SER A 231 -11.52 -2.84 0.87
C SER A 231 -10.09 -3.12 1.36
N THR A 232 -9.09 -3.10 0.47
CA THR A 232 -7.68 -3.30 0.83
C THR A 232 -7.14 -2.05 1.54
N PRO A 233 -6.50 -2.20 2.71
CA PRO A 233 -5.84 -1.09 3.40
C PRO A 233 -4.66 -0.54 2.58
N VAL A 234 -4.59 0.79 2.45
CA VAL A 234 -3.50 1.49 1.77
C VAL A 234 -2.31 1.64 2.72
N THR A 235 -1.16 1.08 2.34
CA THR A 235 0.07 1.09 3.15
C THR A 235 1.27 1.71 2.45
N SER A 236 1.11 2.11 1.18
CA SER A 236 2.09 2.81 0.34
C SER A 236 1.38 3.64 -0.72
N ASP A 237 2.11 4.47 -1.44
CA ASP A 237 1.57 5.11 -2.65
C ASP A 237 1.23 4.05 -3.68
N ILE A 238 0.04 4.17 -4.29
CA ILE A 238 -0.44 3.26 -5.34
C ILE A 238 -0.99 4.03 -6.52
N THR A 239 -0.90 3.41 -7.70
CA THR A 239 -1.58 3.88 -8.90
C THR A 239 -2.58 2.84 -9.35
N LEU A 240 -3.83 3.24 -9.48
CA LEU A 240 -4.90 2.44 -10.06
C LEU A 240 -5.02 2.80 -11.53
N VAL A 241 -4.98 1.78 -12.38
CA VAL A 241 -5.06 1.90 -13.85
C VAL A 241 -6.43 1.43 -14.29
N ALA A 242 -7.07 2.21 -15.16
CA ALA A 242 -8.32 1.80 -15.79
C ALA A 242 -8.08 0.63 -16.74
N ILE A 243 -8.80 -0.45 -16.55
CA ILE A 243 -8.79 -1.60 -17.46
C ILE A 243 -9.98 -1.45 -18.40
N TRP A 244 -9.65 -1.59 -19.67
CA TRP A 244 -10.56 -1.37 -20.77
C TRP A 244 -10.81 -2.67 -21.52
N GLU A 245 -12.01 -2.86 -21.99
CA GLU A 245 -12.40 -3.87 -22.94
C GLU A 245 -12.68 -3.20 -24.28
N GLN A 246 -12.10 -3.71 -25.35
CA GLN A 246 -12.37 -3.19 -26.69
C GLN A 246 -13.75 -3.65 -27.12
N ASP A 247 -14.58 -2.71 -27.58
CA ASP A 247 -15.89 -3.01 -28.14
C ASP A 247 -15.67 -3.66 -29.51
N SER A 248 -16.16 -4.87 -29.72
CA SER A 248 -16.04 -5.57 -30.99
C SER A 248 -17.42 -6.09 -31.42
N CYS A 249 -18.09 -5.32 -32.26
CA CYS A 249 -19.48 -5.51 -32.60
C CYS A 249 -19.76 -5.09 -34.05
N VAL A 250 -20.93 -5.48 -34.56
CA VAL A 250 -21.54 -4.86 -35.75
C VAL A 250 -22.53 -3.78 -35.33
N ALA A 251 -22.69 -2.77 -36.17
CA ALA A 251 -23.61 -1.69 -35.90
C ALA A 251 -25.07 -2.13 -36.08
N GLU A 252 -25.98 -1.45 -35.34
CA GLU A 252 -27.43 -1.50 -35.56
C GLU A 252 -27.76 -1.42 -37.05
N GLY A 253 -28.71 -2.24 -37.53
CA GLY A 253 -29.10 -2.33 -38.94
C GLY A 253 -28.31 -3.37 -39.75
N THR A 254 -27.22 -3.93 -39.21
CA THR A 254 -26.47 -5.02 -39.89
C THR A 254 -27.35 -6.27 -39.96
N LEU A 255 -27.44 -6.85 -41.15
CA LEU A 255 -28.28 -8.04 -41.38
C LEU A 255 -27.53 -9.32 -41.04
N ILE A 256 -28.15 -10.16 -40.18
CA ILE A 256 -27.65 -11.47 -39.81
C ILE A 256 -28.44 -12.53 -40.56
N THR A 257 -27.76 -13.53 -41.14
CA THR A 257 -28.40 -14.60 -41.92
C THR A 257 -28.87 -15.72 -40.99
N LEU A 258 -30.16 -16.04 -41.04
CA LEU A 258 -30.79 -17.15 -40.31
C LEU A 258 -30.60 -18.48 -41.04
N ALA A 259 -30.92 -19.58 -40.32
CA ALA A 259 -30.81 -20.95 -40.82
C ALA A 259 -31.62 -21.21 -42.13
N ASP A 260 -32.72 -20.52 -42.34
CA ASP A 260 -33.58 -20.64 -43.55
C ASP A 260 -33.09 -19.73 -44.71
N GLY A 261 -31.98 -19.02 -44.54
CA GLY A 261 -31.42 -18.06 -45.51
C GLY A 261 -32.04 -16.68 -45.46
N SER A 262 -33.04 -16.44 -44.66
CA SER A 262 -33.59 -15.08 -44.43
C SER A 262 -32.59 -14.22 -43.67
N GLN A 263 -32.74 -12.91 -43.81
CA GLN A 263 -31.87 -11.94 -43.12
C GLN A 263 -32.69 -11.07 -42.17
N VAL A 264 -32.19 -10.85 -40.98
CA VAL A 264 -32.82 -10.06 -39.92
C VAL A 264 -31.83 -9.02 -39.42
N PRO A 265 -32.23 -7.76 -39.19
CA PRO A 265 -31.39 -6.79 -38.50
C PRO A 265 -30.96 -7.32 -37.12
N VAL A 266 -29.67 -7.10 -36.78
CA VAL A 266 -29.06 -7.67 -35.58
C VAL A 266 -29.77 -7.29 -34.29
N GLU A 267 -30.31 -6.07 -34.21
CA GLU A 267 -31.09 -5.55 -33.09
C GLU A 267 -32.43 -6.28 -32.89
N ASN A 268 -32.91 -7.00 -33.89
CA ASN A 268 -34.17 -7.76 -33.83
C ASN A 268 -33.96 -9.23 -33.42
N LEU A 269 -32.73 -9.67 -33.22
CA LEU A 269 -32.45 -11.00 -32.71
C LEU A 269 -32.89 -11.11 -31.23
N THR A 270 -33.49 -12.24 -30.87
CA THR A 270 -34.03 -12.49 -29.52
C THR A 270 -33.23 -13.54 -28.74
N GLY A 271 -32.23 -14.17 -29.40
CA GLY A 271 -31.42 -15.25 -28.82
C GLY A 271 -32.02 -16.66 -28.95
N GLY A 272 -33.22 -16.77 -29.55
CA GLY A 272 -33.88 -18.06 -29.83
C GLY A 272 -33.69 -18.59 -31.25
N GLU A 273 -32.99 -17.82 -32.08
CA GLU A 273 -32.84 -18.11 -33.50
C GLU A 273 -31.70 -19.10 -33.76
N MET A 274 -31.81 -19.83 -34.86
CA MET A 274 -30.71 -20.60 -35.45
C MET A 274 -30.08 -19.77 -36.55
N LEU A 275 -28.77 -19.53 -36.49
CA LEU A 275 -28.02 -18.80 -37.49
C LEU A 275 -27.44 -19.77 -38.53
N LEU A 276 -27.32 -19.32 -39.78
CA LEU A 276 -26.52 -19.97 -40.78
C LEU A 276 -25.04 -19.78 -40.42
N VAL A 277 -24.27 -20.86 -40.43
CA VAL A 277 -22.85 -20.87 -40.10
C VAL A 277 -22.07 -21.66 -41.13
N TRP A 278 -20.74 -21.57 -41.09
CA TRP A 278 -19.87 -22.40 -41.91
C TRP A 278 -19.15 -23.43 -41.04
N ASN A 279 -19.32 -24.69 -41.36
CA ASN A 279 -18.64 -25.79 -40.71
C ASN A 279 -17.28 -26.04 -41.33
N LEU A 280 -16.20 -25.60 -40.67
CA LEU A 280 -14.83 -25.76 -41.12
C LEU A 280 -14.34 -27.22 -41.14
N TYR A 281 -15.02 -28.15 -40.47
CA TYR A 281 -14.66 -29.57 -40.49
C TYR A 281 -15.20 -30.24 -41.78
N THR A 282 -16.40 -29.88 -42.19
CA THR A 282 -17.04 -30.47 -43.34
C THR A 282 -16.89 -29.64 -44.63
N GLY A 283 -16.56 -28.36 -44.53
CA GLY A 283 -16.51 -27.40 -45.64
C GLY A 283 -17.91 -27.19 -46.25
N SER A 284 -18.90 -27.03 -45.43
CA SER A 284 -20.30 -26.86 -45.87
C SER A 284 -21.07 -25.94 -44.92
N PHE A 285 -22.18 -25.43 -45.43
CA PHE A 285 -23.14 -24.74 -44.56
C PHE A 285 -23.66 -25.67 -43.47
N ASP A 286 -23.83 -25.10 -42.29
CA ASP A 286 -24.42 -25.70 -41.12
C ASP A 286 -25.28 -24.66 -40.39
N ILE A 287 -25.94 -25.06 -39.31
CA ILE A 287 -26.76 -24.17 -38.50
C ILE A 287 -26.33 -24.26 -37.03
N ALA A 288 -26.33 -23.12 -36.34
CA ALA A 288 -25.98 -23.06 -34.92
C ALA A 288 -26.98 -22.17 -34.14
N PRO A 289 -27.33 -22.56 -32.92
CA PRO A 289 -28.12 -21.69 -32.05
C PRO A 289 -27.30 -20.49 -31.57
N ILE A 290 -27.98 -19.36 -31.34
CA ILE A 290 -27.40 -18.25 -30.63
C ILE A 290 -27.30 -18.64 -29.16
N LEU A 291 -26.11 -18.53 -28.58
CA LEU A 291 -25.90 -18.70 -27.14
C LEU A 291 -26.14 -17.42 -26.39
N VAL A 292 -25.64 -16.31 -26.93
CA VAL A 292 -25.77 -14.98 -26.31
C VAL A 292 -25.65 -13.93 -27.40
N ILE A 293 -26.27 -12.78 -27.16
CA ILE A 293 -26.07 -11.56 -27.93
C ILE A 293 -25.44 -10.55 -26.99
N ASP A 294 -24.15 -10.34 -27.17
CA ASP A 294 -23.48 -9.21 -26.50
C ASP A 294 -23.97 -7.92 -27.16
N SER A 295 -24.36 -6.94 -26.36
CA SER A 295 -24.93 -5.69 -26.89
C SER A 295 -24.59 -4.50 -25.98
N ASP A 296 -24.19 -3.42 -26.64
CA ASP A 296 -24.01 -2.13 -26.01
C ASP A 296 -25.15 -1.19 -26.38
N ALA A 297 -25.58 -0.41 -25.39
CA ALA A 297 -26.61 0.60 -25.59
C ALA A 297 -26.14 1.71 -26.57
N LEU A 298 -27.11 2.43 -27.13
CA LEU A 298 -26.86 3.59 -28.00
C LEU A 298 -25.85 4.55 -27.38
N LYS A 299 -24.69 4.67 -28.01
CA LYS A 299 -23.65 5.65 -27.69
C LYS A 299 -22.90 6.07 -28.97
N GLN A 300 -22.00 7.02 -28.88
CA GLN A 300 -21.20 7.47 -30.00
C GLN A 300 -20.03 6.51 -30.22
N TYR A 301 -19.92 5.97 -31.44
CA TYR A 301 -18.84 5.10 -31.88
C TYR A 301 -18.16 5.62 -33.13
N GLU A 302 -16.86 5.25 -33.31
CA GLU A 302 -16.26 5.21 -34.62
C GLU A 302 -16.81 3.99 -35.37
N VAL A 303 -17.64 4.22 -36.36
CA VAL A 303 -18.19 3.19 -37.23
C VAL A 303 -17.32 3.06 -38.47
N ILE A 304 -16.82 1.85 -38.71
CA ILE A 304 -15.96 1.52 -39.84
C ILE A 304 -16.82 0.87 -40.89
N LYS A 305 -17.08 1.59 -41.96
CA LYS A 305 -17.84 1.11 -43.10
C LYS A 305 -16.93 0.43 -44.11
N LEU A 306 -17.07 -0.87 -44.22
CA LEU A 306 -16.37 -1.70 -45.20
C LEU A 306 -17.21 -1.79 -46.48
N THR A 307 -16.63 -1.50 -47.65
CA THR A 307 -17.31 -1.63 -48.96
C THR A 307 -16.60 -2.65 -49.82
N PHE A 308 -17.35 -3.63 -50.33
CA PHE A 308 -16.82 -4.71 -51.14
C PHE A 308 -17.17 -4.54 -52.62
N SER A 309 -16.45 -5.23 -53.50
CA SER A 309 -16.50 -5.09 -54.97
C SER A 309 -17.86 -5.37 -55.59
N ASP A 310 -18.72 -6.11 -54.94
CA ASP A 310 -20.11 -6.39 -55.36
C ASP A 310 -21.13 -5.38 -54.85
N GLY A 311 -20.68 -4.35 -54.16
CA GLY A 311 -21.52 -3.30 -53.56
C GLY A 311 -22.01 -3.64 -52.16
N THR A 312 -21.64 -4.78 -51.56
CA THR A 312 -21.95 -5.08 -50.18
C THR A 312 -21.25 -4.10 -49.26
N THR A 313 -21.93 -3.63 -48.23
CA THR A 313 -21.33 -2.85 -47.16
C THR A 313 -21.58 -3.53 -45.80
N VAL A 314 -20.60 -3.39 -44.89
CA VAL A 314 -20.74 -3.83 -43.51
C VAL A 314 -20.23 -2.72 -42.60
N ASP A 315 -21.02 -2.35 -41.63
CA ASP A 315 -20.69 -1.34 -40.63
C ASP A 315 -20.24 -2.06 -39.36
N VAL A 316 -18.95 -1.99 -39.06
CA VAL A 316 -18.35 -2.61 -37.85
C VAL A 316 -17.94 -1.56 -36.85
N ILE A 317 -17.96 -1.94 -35.58
CA ILE A 317 -17.54 -1.11 -34.47
C ILE A 317 -16.26 -1.69 -33.89
N SER A 318 -15.24 -0.84 -33.84
CA SER A 318 -13.90 -1.15 -33.34
C SER A 318 -13.20 -2.22 -34.18
N GLU A 319 -13.39 -3.48 -33.90
CA GLU A 319 -12.82 -4.59 -34.67
C GLU A 319 -13.88 -5.68 -34.88
N HIS A 320 -13.87 -6.29 -36.04
CA HIS A 320 -14.72 -7.44 -36.34
C HIS A 320 -13.99 -8.41 -37.24
N GLY A 321 -14.12 -9.72 -37.00
CA GLY A 321 -13.31 -10.73 -37.69
C GLY A 321 -13.92 -11.16 -39.01
N PHE A 322 -13.12 -11.20 -40.08
CA PHE A 322 -13.49 -11.70 -41.41
C PHE A 322 -12.42 -12.63 -41.93
N PHE A 323 -12.81 -13.65 -42.71
CA PHE A 323 -11.83 -14.55 -43.32
C PHE A 323 -11.20 -13.91 -44.56
N ASP A 324 -9.91 -13.62 -44.48
CA ASP A 324 -9.09 -13.13 -45.58
C ASP A 324 -8.55 -14.32 -46.41
N VAL A 325 -9.00 -14.42 -47.64
CA VAL A 325 -8.63 -15.50 -48.56
C VAL A 325 -7.17 -15.41 -48.99
N ASP A 326 -6.64 -14.20 -49.14
CA ASP A 326 -5.26 -13.97 -49.61
C ASP A 326 -4.22 -14.29 -48.52
N LEU A 327 -4.61 -14.12 -47.27
CA LEU A 327 -3.78 -14.47 -46.10
C LEU A 327 -4.11 -15.86 -45.52
N ASN A 328 -5.20 -16.49 -46.01
CA ASN A 328 -5.72 -17.78 -45.54
C ASN A 328 -5.93 -17.84 -44.00
N LYS A 329 -6.49 -16.77 -43.44
CA LYS A 329 -6.76 -16.65 -41.98
C LYS A 329 -7.86 -15.63 -41.68
N TYR A 330 -8.43 -15.70 -40.50
CA TYR A 330 -9.24 -14.61 -39.97
C TYR A 330 -8.39 -13.39 -39.64
N VAL A 331 -8.85 -12.23 -40.06
CA VAL A 331 -8.27 -10.92 -39.78
C VAL A 331 -9.34 -10.02 -39.15
N TYR A 332 -8.92 -9.09 -38.30
CA TYR A 332 -9.82 -8.09 -37.76
C TYR A 332 -9.76 -6.82 -38.57
N LEU A 333 -10.91 -6.41 -39.09
CA LEU A 333 -11.07 -5.17 -39.80
C LEU A 333 -11.48 -4.11 -38.79
N ASP A 334 -10.53 -3.25 -38.49
CA ASP A 334 -10.63 -2.16 -37.55
C ASP A 334 -10.34 -0.81 -38.24
N LYS A 335 -9.99 0.21 -37.50
CA LYS A 335 -9.59 1.53 -38.03
C LYS A 335 -8.37 1.50 -38.96
N TYR A 336 -7.64 0.39 -39.02
CA TYR A 336 -6.53 0.18 -39.93
C TYR A 336 -6.91 -0.72 -41.10
N ALA A 337 -8.20 -1.02 -41.27
CA ALA A 337 -8.72 -1.88 -42.35
C ALA A 337 -8.35 -1.42 -43.79
N GLU A 338 -7.92 -0.16 -43.97
CA GLU A 338 -7.36 0.31 -45.25
C GLU A 338 -6.18 -0.53 -45.73
N GLU A 339 -5.43 -1.20 -44.85
CA GLU A 339 -4.32 -2.08 -45.18
C GLU A 339 -4.78 -3.33 -45.99
N TYR A 340 -6.06 -3.70 -45.85
CA TYR A 340 -6.66 -4.85 -46.51
C TYR A 340 -7.41 -4.49 -47.82
N ILE A 341 -7.37 -3.22 -48.24
CA ILE A 341 -7.96 -2.85 -49.55
C ILE A 341 -7.27 -3.61 -50.64
N GLY A 342 -8.04 -4.31 -51.47
CA GLY A 342 -7.56 -5.22 -52.51
C GLY A 342 -7.55 -6.68 -52.09
N HIS A 343 -7.66 -7.04 -50.83
CA HIS A 343 -7.78 -8.40 -50.33
C HIS A 343 -9.17 -8.95 -50.56
N ARG A 344 -9.26 -10.29 -50.73
CA ARG A 344 -10.49 -11.02 -50.96
C ARG A 344 -11.03 -11.61 -49.68
N PHE A 345 -12.34 -11.50 -49.50
CA PHE A 345 -13.08 -12.02 -48.38
C PHE A 345 -14.23 -12.92 -48.81
N LEU A 346 -14.74 -13.74 -47.92
CA LEU A 346 -15.76 -14.71 -48.22
C LEU A 346 -17.15 -14.16 -48.00
N LYS A 347 -18.02 -14.37 -48.97
CA LYS A 347 -19.44 -14.03 -48.92
C LYS A 347 -20.29 -15.22 -49.33
N GLN A 348 -21.40 -15.40 -48.65
CA GLN A 348 -22.44 -16.37 -49.01
C GLN A 348 -23.20 -15.92 -50.25
N ASN A 349 -23.56 -16.87 -51.10
CA ASN A 349 -24.56 -16.71 -52.15
C ASN A 349 -25.43 -17.98 -52.28
N GLU A 350 -26.38 -17.98 -53.21
CA GLU A 350 -27.33 -19.10 -53.43
C GLU A 350 -26.60 -20.44 -53.78
N ASN A 351 -25.37 -20.40 -54.28
CA ASN A 351 -24.62 -21.57 -54.74
C ASN A 351 -23.45 -21.95 -53.80
N GLY A 352 -23.30 -21.30 -52.69
CA GLY A 352 -22.19 -21.55 -51.77
C GLY A 352 -21.44 -20.27 -51.33
N MET A 353 -20.14 -20.37 -51.25
CA MET A 353 -19.25 -19.26 -50.93
C MET A 353 -18.66 -18.62 -52.17
N VAL A 354 -18.64 -17.30 -52.21
CA VAL A 354 -17.97 -16.50 -53.25
C VAL A 354 -16.96 -15.57 -52.62
N GLN A 355 -15.96 -15.19 -53.41
CA GLN A 355 -14.94 -14.24 -53.00
C GLN A 355 -15.32 -12.84 -53.47
N VAL A 356 -15.25 -11.85 -52.58
CA VAL A 356 -15.46 -10.44 -52.86
C VAL A 356 -14.24 -9.65 -52.39
N THR A 357 -13.87 -8.58 -53.09
CA THR A 357 -12.68 -7.78 -52.76
C THR A 357 -13.10 -6.57 -51.91
N LEU A 358 -12.37 -6.27 -50.84
CA LEU A 358 -12.54 -5.00 -50.08
C LEU A 358 -12.02 -3.86 -50.97
N VAL A 359 -12.85 -2.88 -51.27
CA VAL A 359 -12.54 -1.79 -52.22
C VAL A 359 -12.48 -0.42 -51.58
N ASP A 360 -13.14 -0.24 -50.41
CA ASP A 360 -13.15 1.03 -49.70
C ASP A 360 -13.38 0.83 -48.19
N VAL A 361 -12.78 1.70 -47.40
CA VAL A 361 -12.95 1.78 -45.95
C VAL A 361 -13.21 3.24 -45.59
N ALA A 362 -14.34 3.52 -44.96
CA ALA A 362 -14.68 4.85 -44.45
C ALA A 362 -14.95 4.80 -42.97
N ILE A 363 -14.44 5.79 -42.22
CA ILE A 363 -14.64 5.88 -40.78
C ILE A 363 -15.52 7.09 -40.51
N THR A 364 -16.62 6.88 -39.79
CA THR A 364 -17.56 7.92 -39.40
C THR A 364 -17.84 7.85 -37.89
N LEU A 365 -18.19 8.99 -37.29
CA LEU A 365 -18.55 9.06 -35.89
C LEU A 365 -20.08 9.09 -35.79
N GLU A 366 -20.68 8.03 -35.31
CA GLU A 366 -22.13 7.83 -35.31
C GLU A 366 -22.67 7.43 -33.91
N ASN A 367 -23.93 7.79 -33.65
CA ASN A 367 -24.65 7.29 -32.48
C ASN A 367 -25.42 6.04 -32.91
N VAL A 368 -24.93 4.88 -32.54
CA VAL A 368 -25.51 3.58 -32.85
C VAL A 368 -25.45 2.65 -31.65
N ALA A 369 -26.33 1.65 -31.62
CA ALA A 369 -26.19 0.51 -30.74
C ALA A 369 -25.29 -0.53 -31.42
N ALA A 370 -24.61 -1.33 -30.62
CA ALA A 370 -23.62 -2.30 -31.05
C ALA A 370 -24.04 -3.71 -30.64
N TYR A 371 -23.79 -4.72 -31.49
CA TYR A 371 -24.24 -6.09 -31.27
C TYR A 371 -23.21 -7.10 -31.72
N SER A 372 -23.00 -8.19 -30.93
CA SER A 372 -22.15 -9.30 -31.28
C SER A 372 -22.84 -10.63 -30.92
N PRO A 373 -23.55 -11.27 -31.83
CA PRO A 373 -24.09 -12.60 -31.60
C PRO A 373 -22.97 -13.63 -31.46
N VAL A 374 -23.09 -14.54 -30.48
CA VAL A 374 -22.16 -15.67 -30.27
C VAL A 374 -22.95 -16.95 -30.47
N THR A 375 -22.47 -17.83 -31.35
CA THR A 375 -23.09 -19.09 -31.70
C THR A 375 -22.43 -20.28 -31.03
N TYR A 376 -23.16 -21.38 -30.84
CA TYR A 376 -22.64 -22.62 -30.27
C TYR A 376 -21.94 -23.49 -31.33
N GLY A 377 -20.78 -24.02 -31.02
CA GLY A 377 -20.04 -25.02 -31.80
C GLY A 377 -19.30 -24.47 -33.02
N HIS A 378 -19.89 -23.53 -33.74
CA HIS A 378 -19.29 -22.83 -34.86
C HIS A 378 -19.35 -21.35 -34.61
N LEU A 379 -18.26 -20.76 -34.15
CA LEU A 379 -18.21 -19.35 -33.72
C LEU A 379 -18.25 -18.33 -34.88
N CYS A 380 -18.80 -18.72 -36.03
CA CYS A 380 -18.95 -17.88 -37.21
C CYS A 380 -20.43 -17.72 -37.56
N TYR A 381 -20.74 -16.64 -38.27
CA TYR A 381 -22.07 -16.36 -38.83
C TYR A 381 -21.92 -15.38 -40.00
N TYR A 382 -23.01 -14.99 -40.63
CA TYR A 382 -22.95 -14.11 -41.80
C TYR A 382 -23.55 -12.75 -41.49
N VAL A 383 -22.75 -11.70 -41.68
CA VAL A 383 -23.12 -10.27 -41.54
C VAL A 383 -23.25 -9.64 -42.91
N ASN A 384 -24.42 -9.19 -43.32
CA ASN A 384 -24.72 -8.74 -44.68
C ASN A 384 -24.24 -9.76 -45.76
N GLY A 385 -24.30 -11.06 -45.39
CA GLY A 385 -23.83 -12.19 -46.22
C GLY A 385 -22.34 -12.46 -46.16
N MET A 386 -21.53 -11.62 -45.51
CA MET A 386 -20.08 -11.83 -45.32
C MET A 386 -19.83 -12.82 -44.19
N LEU A 387 -18.93 -13.80 -44.41
CA LEU A 387 -18.52 -14.73 -43.36
C LEU A 387 -17.71 -13.99 -42.30
N SER A 388 -18.22 -14.01 -41.08
CA SER A 388 -17.70 -13.24 -39.95
C SER A 388 -17.59 -14.07 -38.66
N ILE A 389 -16.74 -13.64 -37.78
CA ILE A 389 -16.62 -14.14 -36.40
C ILE A 389 -16.80 -13.01 -35.39
N PRO A 390 -17.32 -13.29 -34.19
CA PRO A 390 -17.35 -12.30 -33.13
C PRO A 390 -15.96 -11.73 -32.85
N GLY A 391 -15.88 -10.49 -32.46
CA GLY A 391 -14.62 -9.88 -32.05
C GLY A 391 -13.98 -10.54 -30.84
N GLY A 392 -12.65 -10.45 -30.75
CA GLY A 392 -11.88 -10.97 -29.59
C GLY A 392 -11.59 -12.48 -29.60
N ILE A 393 -12.07 -13.24 -30.62
CA ILE A 393 -11.93 -14.72 -30.68
C ILE A 393 -10.84 -15.16 -31.67
N ASN A 394 -10.00 -14.25 -32.10
CA ASN A 394 -8.99 -14.40 -33.16
C ASN A 394 -8.13 -15.67 -33.04
N GLY A 395 -7.56 -15.92 -31.88
CA GLY A 395 -6.66 -17.04 -31.67
C GLY A 395 -7.29 -18.42 -31.87
N LEU A 396 -8.61 -18.53 -31.73
CA LEU A 396 -9.32 -19.81 -31.77
C LEU A 396 -9.53 -20.31 -33.19
N PHE A 397 -9.66 -19.41 -34.18
CA PHE A 397 -9.87 -19.78 -35.60
C PHE A 397 -8.59 -19.93 -36.40
N ASN A 398 -7.48 -19.45 -35.88
CA ASN A 398 -6.16 -19.56 -36.51
C ASN A 398 -5.33 -20.74 -35.98
N ILE A 399 -5.97 -21.69 -35.26
CA ILE A 399 -5.29 -22.85 -34.69
C ILE A 399 -4.78 -23.78 -35.77
N PHE A 400 -5.63 -24.04 -36.79
CA PHE A 400 -5.34 -24.95 -37.89
C PHE A 400 -5.33 -24.23 -39.24
N GLU A 401 -4.56 -24.74 -40.18
CA GLU A 401 -4.59 -24.25 -41.54
C GLU A 401 -5.92 -24.58 -42.21
N VAL A 402 -6.45 -23.64 -42.99
CA VAL A 402 -7.68 -23.81 -43.74
C VAL A 402 -7.33 -23.90 -45.22
N ASP A 403 -7.81 -24.92 -45.89
CA ASP A 403 -7.74 -25.01 -47.36
C ASP A 403 -8.70 -23.96 -47.95
N ALA A 404 -8.16 -22.94 -48.61
CA ALA A 404 -8.93 -21.81 -49.16
C ALA A 404 -9.89 -22.16 -50.27
N GLU A 405 -9.73 -23.31 -50.97
CA GLU A 405 -10.64 -23.76 -52.03
C GLU A 405 -11.86 -24.47 -51.45
N THR A 406 -11.64 -25.32 -50.45
CA THR A 406 -12.71 -26.11 -49.81
C THR A 406 -13.26 -25.49 -48.57
N MET A 407 -12.56 -24.50 -48.04
CA MET A 407 -12.88 -23.87 -46.75
C MET A 407 -13.03 -24.89 -45.62
N LYS A 408 -12.13 -25.87 -45.58
CA LYS A 408 -12.00 -26.88 -44.53
C LYS A 408 -10.66 -26.73 -43.83
N PHE A 409 -10.64 -27.16 -42.57
CA PHE A 409 -9.37 -27.44 -41.94
C PHE A 409 -8.58 -28.49 -42.67
N ASP A 410 -7.27 -28.28 -42.84
CA ASP A 410 -6.38 -29.31 -43.33
C ASP A 410 -6.30 -30.44 -42.30
N ALA A 411 -6.91 -31.61 -42.66
CA ALA A 411 -7.00 -32.74 -41.77
C ALA A 411 -5.63 -33.32 -41.37
N GLU A 412 -4.68 -33.36 -42.32
CA GLU A 412 -3.34 -33.90 -42.07
C GLU A 412 -2.56 -32.98 -41.15
N ALA A 413 -2.62 -31.66 -41.37
CA ALA A 413 -2.00 -30.66 -40.48
C ALA A 413 -2.64 -30.69 -39.06
N MET A 414 -3.95 -30.80 -38.99
CA MET A 414 -4.68 -30.88 -37.74
C MET A 414 -4.31 -32.14 -36.92
N GLU A 415 -4.25 -33.33 -37.57
CA GLU A 415 -3.82 -34.57 -36.93
C GLU A 415 -2.39 -34.47 -36.39
N ALA A 416 -1.47 -33.90 -37.19
CA ALA A 416 -0.07 -33.72 -36.81
C ALA A 416 0.07 -32.77 -35.59
N ASP A 417 -0.66 -31.68 -35.60
CA ASP A 417 -0.66 -30.74 -34.46
C ASP A 417 -1.24 -31.36 -33.18
N VAL A 418 -2.34 -32.14 -33.30
CA VAL A 418 -2.94 -32.86 -32.17
C VAL A 418 -1.99 -33.95 -31.64
N GLU A 419 -1.29 -34.66 -32.51
CA GLU A 419 -0.27 -35.64 -32.11
C GLU A 419 0.88 -34.98 -31.36
N MET A 420 1.31 -33.79 -31.82
CA MET A 420 2.45 -33.06 -31.25
C MET A 420 2.12 -32.41 -29.87
N TYR A 421 0.99 -31.75 -29.75
CA TYR A 421 0.65 -30.92 -28.57
C TYR A 421 -0.41 -31.55 -27.67
N GLY A 422 -1.22 -32.44 -28.19
CA GLY A 422 -2.36 -33.03 -27.48
C GLY A 422 -3.58 -32.12 -27.42
N LEU A 423 -4.60 -32.62 -26.75
CA LEU A 423 -5.86 -31.91 -26.50
C LEU A 423 -6.05 -31.71 -25.00
N TYR A 424 -6.78 -30.67 -24.60
CA TYR A 424 -7.24 -30.53 -23.23
C TYR A 424 -8.49 -31.36 -22.99
N THR A 425 -8.59 -31.95 -21.77
CA THR A 425 -9.89 -32.24 -21.19
C THR A 425 -10.45 -30.99 -20.55
N TYR A 426 -11.78 -30.97 -20.29
CA TYR A 426 -12.41 -29.88 -19.56
C TYR A 426 -11.74 -29.67 -18.18
N GLU A 427 -11.48 -30.74 -17.44
CA GLU A 427 -10.88 -30.68 -16.11
C GLU A 427 -9.47 -30.13 -16.15
N GLU A 428 -8.66 -30.50 -17.15
CA GLU A 428 -7.31 -29.98 -17.31
C GLU A 428 -7.34 -28.47 -17.56
N LEU A 429 -8.15 -28.00 -18.54
CA LEU A 429 -8.22 -26.58 -18.87
C LEU A 429 -8.88 -25.77 -17.76
N ASN A 430 -9.94 -26.26 -17.14
CA ASN A 430 -10.63 -25.61 -16.02
C ASN A 430 -9.73 -25.46 -14.77
N SER A 431 -8.74 -26.34 -14.61
CA SER A 431 -7.74 -26.20 -13.54
C SER A 431 -6.77 -25.04 -13.76
N LEU A 432 -6.54 -24.67 -15.03
CA LEU A 432 -5.67 -23.55 -15.43
C LEU A 432 -6.45 -22.24 -15.49
N VAL A 433 -7.62 -22.30 -16.10
CA VAL A 433 -8.52 -21.16 -16.31
C VAL A 433 -9.94 -21.63 -15.96
N PRO A 434 -10.45 -21.28 -14.77
CA PRO A 434 -11.81 -21.68 -14.37
C PRO A 434 -12.86 -21.17 -15.38
N MET A 435 -13.62 -22.10 -15.97
CA MET A 435 -14.62 -21.80 -16.98
C MET A 435 -15.84 -22.73 -16.86
N GLN A 436 -16.92 -22.38 -17.55
CA GLN A 436 -18.09 -23.26 -17.68
C GLN A 436 -17.86 -24.30 -18.78
N GLU A 437 -18.46 -25.49 -18.63
CA GLU A 437 -18.34 -26.58 -19.62
C GLU A 437 -18.84 -26.16 -21.01
N ILE A 438 -19.92 -25.36 -21.06
CA ILE A 438 -20.46 -24.83 -22.32
C ILE A 438 -19.47 -23.92 -23.05
N MET A 439 -18.62 -23.17 -22.34
CA MET A 439 -17.56 -22.37 -22.96
C MET A 439 -16.46 -23.25 -23.54
N PHE A 440 -16.13 -24.36 -22.88
CA PHE A 440 -15.14 -25.30 -23.37
C PHE A 440 -15.58 -25.89 -24.71
N ASP A 441 -16.85 -26.27 -24.84
CA ASP A 441 -17.40 -26.76 -26.11
C ASP A 441 -17.52 -25.67 -27.18
N ALA A 442 -18.08 -24.52 -26.80
CA ALA A 442 -18.37 -23.42 -27.72
C ALA A 442 -17.11 -22.82 -28.37
N VAL A 443 -16.01 -22.80 -27.67
CA VAL A 443 -14.72 -22.30 -28.17
C VAL A 443 -13.80 -23.43 -28.64
N ASN A 444 -14.28 -24.65 -28.79
CA ASN A 444 -13.44 -25.82 -29.08
C ASN A 444 -12.26 -25.94 -28.12
N GLY A 445 -12.55 -25.80 -26.83
CA GLY A 445 -11.55 -25.66 -25.76
C GLY A 445 -10.51 -26.78 -25.71
N GLN A 446 -10.83 -27.98 -26.23
CA GLN A 446 -9.88 -29.09 -26.36
C GLN A 446 -8.65 -28.71 -27.21
N TYR A 447 -8.78 -27.86 -28.22
CA TYR A 447 -7.70 -27.48 -29.13
C TYR A 447 -6.84 -26.32 -28.60
N LEU A 448 -7.21 -25.70 -27.50
CA LEU A 448 -6.41 -24.60 -26.91
C LEU A 448 -5.00 -25.03 -26.54
N LYS A 449 -4.76 -26.31 -26.29
CA LYS A 449 -3.43 -26.88 -26.04
C LYS A 449 -2.54 -26.77 -27.29
N VAL A 450 -3.11 -27.03 -28.46
CA VAL A 450 -2.47 -26.83 -29.78
C VAL A 450 -2.18 -25.33 -29.98
N ALA A 451 -3.16 -24.47 -29.74
CA ALA A 451 -3.00 -23.03 -29.93
C ALA A 451 -1.88 -22.44 -29.04
N ILE A 452 -1.78 -22.87 -27.79
CA ILE A 452 -0.70 -22.48 -26.87
C ILE A 452 0.64 -23.01 -27.38
N GLY A 453 0.70 -24.29 -27.77
CA GLY A 453 1.91 -24.92 -28.28
C GLY A 453 2.46 -24.28 -29.56
N LYS A 454 1.58 -23.81 -30.44
CA LYS A 454 1.92 -23.04 -31.66
C LYS A 454 2.22 -21.55 -31.33
N GLY A 455 2.02 -21.07 -30.11
CA GLY A 455 2.22 -19.67 -29.72
C GLY A 455 1.17 -18.72 -30.30
N ILE A 456 -0.01 -19.23 -30.67
CA ILE A 456 -1.12 -18.45 -31.23
C ILE A 456 -1.84 -17.69 -30.11
N ILE A 457 -2.01 -18.32 -28.95
CA ILE A 457 -2.68 -17.75 -27.79
C ILE A 457 -1.92 -18.12 -26.50
N THR A 458 -2.02 -17.30 -25.47
CA THR A 458 -1.45 -17.56 -24.14
C THR A 458 -2.53 -17.93 -23.13
N ILE A 459 -2.15 -18.49 -21.99
CA ILE A 459 -3.09 -18.78 -20.88
C ILE A 459 -3.76 -17.50 -20.41
N GLU A 460 -3.02 -16.38 -20.36
CA GLU A 460 -3.54 -15.07 -19.95
C GLU A 460 -4.65 -14.61 -20.91
N GLN A 461 -4.45 -14.74 -22.21
CA GLN A 461 -5.45 -14.41 -23.24
C GLN A 461 -6.68 -15.34 -23.16
N ILE A 462 -6.50 -16.62 -22.83
CA ILE A 462 -7.62 -17.53 -22.59
C ILE A 462 -8.40 -17.08 -21.34
N SER A 463 -7.70 -16.67 -20.27
CA SER A 463 -8.34 -16.13 -19.07
C SER A 463 -9.17 -14.89 -19.36
N GLU A 464 -8.67 -14.00 -20.21
CA GLU A 464 -9.40 -12.80 -20.66
C GLU A 464 -10.66 -13.17 -21.46
N LEU A 465 -10.56 -14.16 -22.37
CA LEU A 465 -11.71 -14.65 -23.13
C LEU A 465 -12.76 -15.27 -22.20
N VAL A 466 -12.33 -16.09 -21.24
CA VAL A 466 -13.23 -16.70 -20.24
C VAL A 466 -13.89 -15.65 -19.37
N GLU A 467 -13.16 -14.63 -18.94
CA GLU A 467 -13.72 -13.53 -18.16
C GLU A 467 -14.73 -12.72 -19.00
N ARG A 468 -14.43 -12.48 -20.27
CA ARG A 468 -15.31 -11.75 -21.18
C ARG A 468 -16.62 -12.49 -21.44
N TYR A 469 -16.52 -13.73 -21.89
CA TYR A 469 -17.69 -14.50 -22.31
C TYR A 469 -18.33 -15.29 -21.18
N GLY A 470 -17.61 -15.66 -20.11
CA GLY A 470 -18.12 -16.45 -19.00
C GLY A 470 -19.33 -15.81 -18.34
N ARG A 471 -19.34 -14.48 -18.17
CA ARG A 471 -20.47 -13.74 -17.61
C ARG A 471 -21.69 -13.75 -18.53
N LEU A 472 -21.50 -13.80 -19.83
CA LEU A 472 -22.59 -13.88 -20.81
C LEU A 472 -23.26 -15.25 -20.79
N PHE A 473 -22.47 -16.32 -20.65
CA PHE A 473 -22.98 -17.68 -20.54
C PHE A 473 -23.70 -17.95 -19.20
N GLU A 474 -23.32 -17.28 -18.12
CA GLU A 474 -24.04 -17.35 -16.83
C GLU A 474 -25.50 -16.87 -16.94
N GLN A 475 -25.78 -15.91 -17.83
CA GLN A 475 -27.13 -15.38 -18.04
C GLN A 475 -28.04 -16.33 -18.82
N VAL A 476 -27.49 -17.26 -19.57
CA VAL A 476 -28.22 -18.25 -20.40
C VAL A 476 -28.53 -19.55 -19.63
N ALA A 477 -27.84 -19.78 -18.52
CA ALA A 477 -27.98 -20.99 -17.69
C ALA A 477 -29.16 -20.96 -16.69
N VAL A 478 -30.14 -20.02 -16.84
CA VAL A 478 -31.33 -19.90 -15.96
C VAL A 478 -32.58 -20.45 -16.59
#